data_904b95e51fe86349a9655dcc37e6ad7c
#
_entry.id   904b95e51fe86349a9655dcc37e6ad7c
#
_cell.length_a   1.000
_cell.length_b   1.000
_cell.length_c   1.000
_cell.angle_alpha   90.00
_cell.angle_beta   90.00
_cell.angle_gamma   90.00
#
_symmetry.space_group_name_H-M   'P 1'
#
loop_
_entity.id
_entity.type
_entity.pdbx_description
1 polymer ?
#
loop_
_entity_poly.entity_id
_entity_poly.type
_entity_poly.pdbx_seq_one_letter_code
_entity_poly.pdbx_strand_id
1 'polypeptide(L)'
;MLFRSQIYDQYIDKYSGIPNNSKEKQILKELDSYENNEDILKEYQNHQITQKEYLKKQRKNNSNILKKDALNSFYLYYLKIKNTQNKEIANTKYTDCLNFNNLDFIIILFLFFLIYSIYLKEIDDHIWIYEKTTSNGIKNAKKSKIFVFSCIWGLFLILMTIGKILIFKHFSRLDFSIINIPWCSKNCPNISLITFICFCTFLYYIASYLLCGLSILLKKFIHSNIFILLVLFIFVYIPLAFLGNSIHILYFPFISFLVPGRYFAGYGEKMLGDRKSVV
;
A
#
# COMPACT_ATOMS: atom_id res chain seq x y z
N MET A 1 -12.42 12.84 6.05
CA MET A 1 -11.14 12.11 6.17
C MET A 1 -10.20 12.32 4.96
N LEU A 2 -10.66 12.18 3.72
CA LEU A 2 -9.85 12.42 2.51
C LEU A 2 -9.18 13.82 2.47
N PHE A 3 -9.88 14.85 2.90
CA PHE A 3 -9.38 16.24 2.86
C PHE A 3 -8.17 16.47 3.80
N ARG A 4 -8.16 15.85 5.00
CA ARG A 4 -7.05 16.00 5.96
C ARG A 4 -5.77 15.30 5.47
N SER A 5 -5.90 14.13 4.83
CA SER A 5 -4.76 13.43 4.24
C SER A 5 -4.15 14.21 3.08
N GLN A 6 -4.97 14.80 2.22
CA GLN A 6 -4.48 15.63 1.11
C GLN A 6 -3.71 16.86 1.59
N ILE A 7 -4.18 17.53 2.64
CA ILE A 7 -3.46 18.67 3.25
C ILE A 7 -2.13 18.22 3.86
N TYR A 8 -2.11 17.08 4.53
CA TYR A 8 -0.88 16.53 5.09
C TYR A 8 0.15 16.19 4.01
N ASP A 9 -0.29 15.60 2.90
CA ASP A 9 0.55 15.28 1.76
C ASP A 9 1.17 16.55 1.12
N GLN A 10 0.42 17.66 1.05
CA GLN A 10 0.95 18.94 0.60
C GLN A 10 2.08 19.46 1.49
N TYR A 11 1.99 19.28 2.82
CA TYR A 11 3.08 19.66 3.73
C TYR A 11 4.29 18.75 3.60
N ILE A 12 4.09 17.45 3.38
CA ILE A 12 5.19 16.53 3.09
C ILE A 12 5.96 17.01 1.86
N ASP A 13 5.27 17.28 0.75
CA ASP A 13 5.92 17.70 -0.48
C ASP A 13 6.61 19.07 -0.35
N LYS A 14 5.97 20.00 0.37
CA LYS A 14 6.50 21.35 0.62
C LYS A 14 7.80 21.33 1.43
N TYR A 15 7.90 20.45 2.43
CA TYR A 15 9.01 20.40 3.37
C TYR A 15 9.89 19.15 3.22
N SER A 16 9.72 18.37 2.15
CA SER A 16 10.52 17.18 1.84
C SER A 16 12.03 17.48 1.74
N GLY A 17 12.86 16.43 1.84
CA GLY A 17 14.32 16.51 1.82
C GLY A 17 14.93 16.62 3.20
N ILE A 18 16.18 17.13 3.28
CA ILE A 18 16.95 17.16 4.53
C ILE A 18 16.35 18.19 5.51
N PRO A 19 15.96 17.79 6.72
CA PRO A 19 15.53 18.71 7.77
C PRO A 19 16.63 19.68 8.19
N ASN A 20 16.30 20.97 8.24
CA ASN A 20 17.21 22.01 8.69
C ASN A 20 16.46 23.07 9.54
N ASN A 21 17.23 23.88 10.27
CA ASN A 21 16.65 24.90 11.16
C ASN A 21 15.85 25.98 10.41
N SER A 22 16.16 26.22 9.13
CA SER A 22 15.40 27.19 8.31
C SER A 22 14.00 26.67 7.99
N LYS A 23 13.86 25.41 7.58
CA LYS A 23 12.55 24.77 7.35
C LYS A 23 11.76 24.68 8.64
N GLU A 24 12.40 24.36 9.75
CA GLU A 24 11.72 24.31 11.05
C GLU A 24 11.12 25.67 11.43
N LYS A 25 11.88 26.76 11.29
CA LYS A 25 11.35 28.12 11.51
C LYS A 25 10.20 28.47 10.58
N GLN A 26 10.24 28.00 9.33
CA GLN A 26 9.13 28.21 8.39
C GLN A 26 7.87 27.45 8.82
N ILE A 27 8.01 26.19 9.29
CA ILE A 27 6.90 25.38 9.80
C ILE A 27 6.26 26.06 11.03
N LEU A 28 7.07 26.50 11.98
CA LEU A 28 6.60 27.19 13.18
C LEU A 28 5.89 28.50 12.83
N LYS A 29 6.46 29.32 11.95
CA LYS A 29 5.82 30.56 11.48
C LYS A 29 4.49 30.29 10.80
N GLU A 30 4.39 29.20 10.04
CA GLU A 30 3.14 28.82 9.39
C GLU A 30 2.12 28.31 10.42
N LEU A 31 2.54 27.56 11.45
CA LEU A 31 1.68 27.17 12.57
C LEU A 31 1.09 28.36 13.30
N ASP A 32 1.92 29.38 13.59
CA ASP A 32 1.49 30.61 14.26
C ASP A 32 0.52 31.43 13.38
N SER A 33 0.62 31.34 12.05
CA SER A 33 -0.30 32.03 11.12
C SER A 33 -1.72 31.48 11.14
N TYR A 34 -1.93 30.25 11.66
CA TYR A 34 -3.26 29.65 11.82
C TYR A 34 -3.83 29.98 13.22
N GLU A 35 -4.05 31.26 13.52
CA GLU A 35 -4.73 31.68 14.73
C GLU A 35 -6.21 31.24 14.74
N ASN A 36 -6.67 30.77 15.89
CA ASN A 36 -8.08 30.45 16.08
C ASN A 36 -8.88 31.76 16.27
N ASN A 37 -9.73 32.08 15.33
CA ASN A 37 -10.72 33.14 15.51
C ASN A 37 -11.86 32.62 16.38
N GLU A 38 -11.65 32.58 17.69
CA GLU A 38 -12.70 32.19 18.68
C GLU A 38 -13.83 33.23 18.76
N ASP A 39 -13.62 34.44 18.29
CA ASP A 39 -14.56 35.56 18.42
C ASP A 39 -15.68 35.60 17.36
N ILE A 40 -15.64 34.72 16.36
CA ILE A 40 -16.64 34.72 15.25
C ILE A 40 -18.06 34.50 15.77
N LEU A 41 -18.23 33.70 16.83
CA LEU A 41 -19.53 33.44 17.45
C LEU A 41 -20.02 34.67 18.18
N LYS A 42 -19.14 35.39 18.90
CA LYS A 42 -19.47 36.65 19.59
C LYS A 42 -19.84 37.76 18.60
N GLU A 43 -19.12 37.89 17.47
CA GLU A 43 -19.47 38.82 16.42
C GLU A 43 -20.89 38.57 15.87
N TYR A 44 -21.26 37.31 15.69
CA TYR A 44 -22.60 36.93 15.22
C TYR A 44 -23.66 37.19 16.28
N GLN A 45 -23.43 36.84 17.56
CA GLN A 45 -24.36 37.10 18.68
C GLN A 45 -24.57 38.58 18.89
N ASN A 46 -23.56 39.42 18.64
CA ASN A 46 -23.64 40.86 18.72
C ASN A 46 -24.22 41.52 17.48
N HIS A 47 -24.79 40.76 16.53
CA HIS A 47 -25.37 41.26 15.28
C HIS A 47 -24.39 42.06 14.41
N GLN A 48 -23.08 41.87 14.60
CA GLN A 48 -22.04 42.57 13.84
C GLN A 48 -21.82 41.98 12.42
N ILE A 49 -22.23 40.71 12.23
CA ILE A 49 -22.14 40.01 10.95
C ILE A 49 -23.46 39.32 10.60
N THR A 50 -23.72 39.18 9.30
CA THR A 50 -24.90 38.48 8.79
C THR A 50 -24.71 36.95 8.92
N GLN A 51 -25.81 36.18 8.92
CA GLN A 51 -25.78 34.74 8.95
C GLN A 51 -24.92 34.14 7.81
N LYS A 52 -24.97 34.75 6.61
CA LYS A 52 -24.19 34.31 5.45
C LYS A 52 -22.70 34.55 5.67
N GLU A 53 -22.30 35.65 6.26
CA GLU A 53 -20.92 35.97 6.63
C GLU A 53 -20.42 35.08 7.77
N TYR A 54 -21.26 34.84 8.77
CA TYR A 54 -20.95 33.89 9.84
C TYR A 54 -20.62 32.51 9.29
N LEU A 55 -21.48 31.94 8.42
CA LEU A 55 -21.24 30.62 7.81
C LEU A 55 -19.97 30.60 6.95
N LYS A 56 -19.66 31.69 6.24
CA LYS A 56 -18.43 31.81 5.43
C LYS A 56 -17.19 31.85 6.33
N LYS A 57 -17.21 32.68 7.39
CA LYS A 57 -16.12 32.78 8.40
C LYS A 57 -15.92 31.44 9.12
N GLN A 58 -16.99 30.76 9.51
CA GLN A 58 -16.96 29.46 10.18
C GLN A 58 -16.33 28.36 9.28
N ARG A 59 -16.70 28.32 8.00
CA ARG A 59 -16.09 27.36 7.04
C ARG A 59 -14.58 27.61 6.89
N LYS A 60 -14.18 28.89 6.81
CA LYS A 60 -12.76 29.28 6.73
C LYS A 60 -12.02 28.88 8.02
N ASN A 61 -12.61 29.09 9.18
CA ASN A 61 -12.03 28.72 10.47
C ASN A 61 -11.86 27.19 10.60
N ASN A 62 -12.89 26.43 10.25
CA ASN A 62 -12.80 24.96 10.23
C ASN A 62 -11.70 24.46 9.28
N SER A 63 -11.53 25.08 8.10
CA SER A 63 -10.44 24.78 7.19
C SER A 63 -9.07 25.10 7.79
N ASN A 64 -8.94 26.21 8.52
CA ASN A 64 -7.70 26.59 9.20
C ASN A 64 -7.35 25.64 10.34
N ILE A 65 -8.33 25.21 11.13
CA ILE A 65 -8.15 24.22 12.18
C ILE A 65 -7.62 22.90 11.60
N LEU A 66 -8.22 22.41 10.51
CA LEU A 66 -7.77 21.20 9.84
C LEU A 66 -6.34 21.33 9.31
N LYS A 67 -5.98 22.49 8.75
CA LYS A 67 -4.62 22.77 8.28
C LYS A 67 -3.62 22.82 9.44
N LYS A 68 -3.98 23.49 10.55
CA LYS A 68 -3.16 23.56 11.77
C LYS A 68 -2.89 22.18 12.34
N ASP A 69 -3.93 21.34 12.45
CA ASP A 69 -3.81 19.97 12.92
C ASP A 69 -2.93 19.10 12.02
N ALA A 70 -3.10 19.23 10.70
CA ALA A 70 -2.28 18.49 9.74
C ALA A 70 -0.82 18.93 9.82
N LEU A 71 -0.55 20.24 9.89
CA LEU A 71 0.80 20.79 9.99
C LEU A 71 1.46 20.43 11.33
N ASN A 72 0.71 20.45 12.44
CA ASN A 72 1.22 20.03 13.74
C ASN A 72 1.60 18.53 13.75
N SER A 73 0.75 17.69 13.16
CA SER A 73 1.06 16.26 12.98
C SER A 73 2.31 16.05 12.13
N PHE A 74 2.47 16.85 11.08
CA PHE A 74 3.67 16.83 10.25
C PHE A 74 4.91 17.31 11.01
N TYR A 75 4.81 18.37 11.82
CA TYR A 75 5.91 18.89 12.62
C TYR A 75 6.43 17.86 13.63
N LEU A 76 5.55 17.10 14.29
CA LEU A 76 5.97 16.01 15.17
C LEU A 76 6.74 14.92 14.41
N TYR A 77 6.31 14.58 13.20
CA TYR A 77 7.03 13.67 12.33
C TYR A 77 8.39 14.26 11.90
N TYR A 78 8.43 15.54 11.52
CA TYR A 78 9.64 16.27 11.15
C TYR A 78 10.69 16.23 12.26
N LEU A 79 10.31 16.51 13.52
CA LEU A 79 11.20 16.44 14.67
C LEU A 79 11.74 15.03 14.90
N LYS A 80 10.89 14.01 14.71
CA LYS A 80 11.32 12.61 14.81
C LYS A 80 12.42 12.29 13.79
N ILE A 81 12.27 12.68 12.53
CA ILE A 81 13.25 12.42 11.47
C ILE A 81 14.51 13.27 11.68
N LYS A 82 14.40 14.53 12.11
CA LYS A 82 15.55 15.40 12.41
C LYS A 82 16.50 14.78 13.42
N ASN A 83 15.98 13.99 14.37
CA ASN A 83 16.73 13.34 15.44
C ASN A 83 17.24 11.94 15.05
N THR A 84 16.97 11.44 13.84
CA THR A 84 17.47 10.15 13.36
C THR A 84 18.77 10.30 12.57
N GLN A 85 19.53 9.19 12.42
CA GLN A 85 20.76 9.19 11.62
C GLN A 85 20.50 9.46 10.12
N ASN A 86 19.37 9.00 9.59
CA ASN A 86 18.97 9.24 8.19
C ASN A 86 18.02 10.44 8.11
N LYS A 87 18.60 11.63 8.11
CA LYS A 87 17.90 12.93 8.17
C LYS A 87 17.30 13.35 6.82
N GLU A 88 16.41 12.56 6.25
CA GLU A 88 15.74 12.94 5.01
C GLU A 88 14.24 12.57 5.06
N ILE A 89 13.38 13.48 4.67
CA ILE A 89 11.94 13.28 4.56
C ILE A 89 11.60 12.95 3.12
N ALA A 90 11.03 11.78 2.89
CA ALA A 90 10.55 11.36 1.59
C ALA A 90 9.37 12.21 1.13
N ASN A 91 9.27 12.46 -0.16
CA ASN A 91 8.05 13.04 -0.72
C ASN A 91 6.95 11.97 -0.85
N THR A 92 5.73 12.40 -1.21
CA THR A 92 4.57 11.50 -1.32
C THR A 92 4.72 10.42 -2.38
N LYS A 93 5.58 10.61 -3.40
CA LYS A 93 5.84 9.61 -4.45
C LYS A 93 6.38 8.28 -3.91
N TYR A 94 7.09 8.32 -2.78
CA TYR A 94 7.58 7.10 -2.14
C TYR A 94 6.46 6.26 -1.50
N THR A 95 5.30 6.84 -1.19
CA THR A 95 4.16 6.10 -0.66
C THR A 95 3.60 5.10 -1.67
N ASP A 96 3.80 5.34 -2.97
CA ASP A 96 3.38 4.43 -4.03
C ASP A 96 4.11 3.08 -3.95
N CYS A 97 5.30 3.04 -3.33
CA CYS A 97 6.02 1.79 -3.06
C CYS A 97 5.29 0.90 -2.05
N LEU A 98 4.53 1.50 -1.13
CA LEU A 98 3.76 0.80 -0.09
C LEU A 98 2.35 0.46 -0.55
N ASN A 99 1.86 1.12 -1.59
CA ASN A 99 0.51 0.96 -2.10
C ASN A 99 0.44 -0.11 -3.19
N PHE A 100 -0.73 -0.75 -3.29
CA PHE A 100 -1.07 -1.58 -4.42
C PHE A 100 -1.26 -0.69 -5.67
N ASN A 101 -0.58 -1.02 -6.75
CA ASN A 101 -0.54 -0.23 -7.97
C ASN A 101 -0.81 -1.07 -9.23
N ASN A 102 -0.84 -0.43 -10.39
CA ASN A 102 -1.12 -1.09 -11.66
C ASN A 102 -0.10 -2.19 -12.02
N LEU A 103 1.16 -2.05 -11.59
CA LEU A 103 2.19 -3.08 -11.80
C LEU A 103 1.88 -4.34 -11.00
N ASP A 104 1.40 -4.18 -9.76
CA ASP A 104 1.01 -5.31 -8.92
C ASP A 104 -0.22 -6.03 -9.51
N PHE A 105 -1.13 -5.29 -10.13
CA PHE A 105 -2.24 -5.86 -10.87
C PHE A 105 -1.79 -6.73 -12.04
N ILE A 106 -0.83 -6.26 -12.83
CA ILE A 106 -0.24 -7.04 -13.95
C ILE A 106 0.41 -8.32 -13.42
N ILE A 107 1.11 -8.26 -12.29
CA ILE A 107 1.73 -9.42 -11.65
C ILE A 107 0.65 -10.47 -11.31
N ILE A 108 -0.47 -10.06 -10.75
CA ILE A 108 -1.56 -10.95 -10.38
C ILE A 108 -2.24 -11.56 -11.61
N LEU A 109 -2.49 -10.76 -12.65
CA LEU A 109 -3.07 -11.28 -13.90
C LEU A 109 -2.17 -12.35 -14.55
N PHE A 110 -0.87 -12.11 -14.59
CA PHE A 110 0.08 -13.08 -15.13
C PHE A 110 0.13 -14.35 -14.28
N LEU A 111 0.01 -14.23 -12.96
CA LEU A 111 -0.10 -15.38 -12.06
C LEU A 111 -1.32 -16.25 -12.40
N PHE A 112 -2.50 -15.64 -12.59
CA PHE A 112 -3.70 -16.39 -12.99
C PHE A 112 -3.53 -17.09 -14.34
N PHE A 113 -2.89 -16.41 -15.31
CA PHE A 113 -2.58 -17.02 -16.59
C PHE A 113 -1.67 -18.25 -16.44
N LEU A 114 -0.63 -18.19 -15.60
CA LEU A 114 0.24 -19.32 -15.33
C LEU A 114 -0.47 -20.46 -14.61
N ILE A 115 -1.31 -20.16 -13.60
CA ILE A 115 -2.12 -21.18 -12.91
C ILE A 115 -3.01 -21.92 -13.91
N TYR A 116 -3.67 -21.17 -14.78
CA TYR A 116 -4.49 -21.77 -15.83
C TYR A 116 -3.67 -22.67 -16.76
N SER A 117 -2.60 -22.13 -17.32
CA SER A 117 -1.80 -22.82 -18.34
C SER A 117 -1.12 -24.09 -17.83
N ILE A 118 -0.62 -24.07 -16.58
CA ILE A 118 0.18 -25.18 -16.03
C ILE A 118 -0.66 -26.19 -15.26
N TYR A 119 -1.67 -25.73 -14.51
CA TYR A 119 -2.41 -26.61 -13.59
C TYR A 119 -3.83 -26.95 -14.02
N LEU A 120 -4.51 -26.06 -14.75
CA LEU A 120 -5.90 -26.26 -15.10
C LEU A 120 -6.12 -26.79 -16.52
N LYS A 121 -5.41 -26.29 -17.52
CA LYS A 121 -5.61 -26.63 -18.94
C LYS A 121 -5.38 -28.12 -19.27
N GLU A 122 -4.38 -28.73 -18.67
CA GLU A 122 -4.04 -30.14 -18.97
C GLU A 122 -5.15 -31.14 -18.72
N ILE A 123 -6.15 -30.77 -17.95
CA ILE A 123 -7.27 -31.64 -17.65
C ILE A 123 -8.30 -31.59 -18.77
N ASP A 124 -8.45 -30.44 -19.42
CA ASP A 124 -9.29 -30.30 -20.60
C ASP A 124 -8.71 -31.10 -21.77
N ASP A 125 -7.37 -31.18 -21.85
CA ASP A 125 -6.66 -31.92 -22.91
C ASP A 125 -6.51 -33.42 -22.62
N HIS A 126 -7.12 -33.96 -21.56
CA HIS A 126 -7.04 -35.35 -21.13
C HIS A 126 -5.62 -35.90 -20.89
N ILE A 127 -4.60 -35.05 -20.80
CA ILE A 127 -3.17 -35.43 -20.62
C ILE A 127 -2.98 -36.23 -19.33
N TRP A 128 -3.80 -36.00 -18.29
CA TRP A 128 -3.79 -36.77 -17.06
C TRP A 128 -3.98 -38.28 -17.23
N ILE A 129 -4.63 -38.74 -18.32
CA ILE A 129 -4.82 -40.16 -18.60
C ILE A 129 -3.46 -40.80 -18.92
N TYR A 130 -2.64 -40.13 -19.75
CA TYR A 130 -1.31 -40.59 -20.08
C TYR A 130 -0.35 -40.58 -18.87
N GLU A 131 -0.49 -39.60 -18.00
CA GLU A 131 0.30 -39.55 -16.75
C GLU A 131 -0.01 -40.74 -15.81
N LYS A 132 -1.25 -41.23 -15.80
CA LYS A 132 -1.66 -42.39 -14.98
C LYS A 132 -1.20 -43.73 -15.53
N THR A 133 -0.97 -43.83 -16.83
CA THR A 133 -0.58 -45.10 -17.47
C THR A 133 0.89 -45.44 -17.29
N THR A 134 1.73 -44.49 -16.88
CA THR A 134 3.15 -44.71 -16.62
C THR A 134 3.45 -44.90 -15.14
N SER A 135 4.35 -45.82 -14.79
CA SER A 135 4.64 -46.26 -13.40
C SER A 135 5.03 -45.12 -12.43
N ASN A 136 5.66 -44.06 -12.92
CA ASN A 136 6.03 -42.87 -12.15
C ASN A 136 5.50 -41.55 -12.76
N GLY A 137 4.58 -41.63 -13.73
CA GLY A 137 4.13 -40.49 -14.53
C GLY A 137 3.54 -39.36 -13.67
N ILE A 138 2.62 -39.67 -12.78
CA ILE A 138 1.96 -38.69 -11.91
C ILE A 138 2.96 -37.95 -11.02
N LYS A 139 3.95 -38.68 -10.44
CA LYS A 139 4.94 -38.09 -9.54
C LYS A 139 5.92 -37.20 -10.30
N ASN A 140 6.37 -37.64 -11.47
CA ASN A 140 7.27 -36.87 -12.30
C ASN A 140 6.58 -35.66 -12.93
N ALA A 141 5.35 -35.80 -13.40
CA ALA A 141 4.55 -34.70 -13.92
C ALA A 141 4.33 -33.59 -12.87
N LYS A 142 3.96 -33.96 -11.64
CA LYS A 142 3.82 -32.97 -10.55
C LYS A 142 5.12 -32.22 -10.27
N LYS A 143 6.24 -32.93 -10.20
CA LYS A 143 7.57 -32.30 -10.00
C LYS A 143 7.92 -31.35 -11.16
N SER A 144 7.70 -31.80 -12.39
CA SER A 144 7.96 -31.01 -13.59
C SER A 144 7.10 -29.73 -13.62
N LYS A 145 5.82 -29.84 -13.30
CA LYS A 145 4.91 -28.67 -13.22
C LYS A 145 5.36 -27.66 -12.18
N ILE A 146 5.70 -28.11 -10.98
CA ILE A 146 6.22 -27.23 -9.91
C ILE A 146 7.52 -26.56 -10.37
N PHE A 147 8.41 -27.31 -11.00
CA PHE A 147 9.69 -26.77 -11.52
C PHE A 147 9.46 -25.72 -12.61
N VAL A 148 8.65 -26.03 -13.63
CA VAL A 148 8.35 -25.11 -14.73
C VAL A 148 7.66 -23.85 -14.21
N PHE A 149 6.65 -24.01 -13.33
CA PHE A 149 5.99 -22.88 -12.69
C PHE A 149 6.99 -22.00 -11.92
N SER A 150 7.86 -22.62 -11.11
CA SER A 150 8.87 -21.89 -10.31
C SER A 150 9.84 -21.11 -11.18
N CYS A 151 10.30 -21.71 -12.27
CA CYS A 151 11.25 -21.07 -13.20
C CYS A 151 10.59 -19.87 -13.91
N ILE A 152 9.41 -20.07 -14.51
CA ILE A 152 8.73 -19.01 -15.28
C ILE A 152 8.29 -17.89 -14.33
N TRP A 153 7.67 -18.24 -13.19
CA TRP A 153 7.19 -17.27 -12.22
C TRP A 153 8.33 -16.51 -11.56
N GLY A 154 9.39 -17.21 -11.15
CA GLY A 154 10.58 -16.60 -10.56
C GLY A 154 11.26 -15.62 -11.51
N LEU A 155 11.45 -16.00 -12.78
CA LEU A 155 12.03 -15.13 -13.79
C LEU A 155 11.16 -13.89 -14.03
N PHE A 156 9.85 -14.05 -14.14
CA PHE A 156 8.92 -12.93 -14.29
C PHE A 156 8.96 -11.98 -13.09
N LEU A 157 8.96 -12.50 -11.85
CA LEU A 157 9.07 -11.67 -10.65
C LEU A 157 10.40 -10.90 -10.59
N ILE A 158 11.50 -11.54 -10.98
CA ILE A 158 12.81 -10.87 -11.05
C ILE A 158 12.76 -9.70 -12.05
N LEU A 159 12.23 -9.92 -13.26
CA LEU A 159 12.08 -8.86 -14.26
C LEU A 159 11.20 -7.71 -13.75
N MET A 160 10.07 -8.01 -13.12
CA MET A 160 9.18 -7.00 -12.54
C MET A 160 9.84 -6.26 -11.38
N THR A 161 10.64 -6.93 -10.57
CA THR A 161 11.41 -6.31 -9.48
C THR A 161 12.47 -5.35 -10.02
N ILE A 162 13.21 -5.77 -11.04
CA ILE A 162 14.19 -4.90 -11.72
C ILE A 162 13.46 -3.69 -12.32
N GLY A 163 12.32 -3.90 -12.98
CA GLY A 163 11.49 -2.81 -13.52
C GLY A 163 11.05 -1.81 -12.44
N LYS A 164 10.55 -2.30 -11.30
CA LYS A 164 10.20 -1.45 -10.14
C LYS A 164 11.42 -0.67 -9.64
N ILE A 165 12.57 -1.32 -9.47
CA ILE A 165 13.81 -0.67 -9.01
C ILE A 165 14.24 0.43 -9.99
N LEU A 166 14.18 0.18 -11.30
CA LEU A 166 14.56 1.18 -12.31
C LEU A 166 13.62 2.39 -12.30
N ILE A 167 12.31 2.16 -12.18
CA ILE A 167 11.31 3.23 -12.07
C ILE A 167 11.61 4.07 -10.83
N PHE A 168 11.81 3.45 -9.67
CA PHE A 168 12.10 4.19 -8.45
C PHE A 168 13.46 4.88 -8.49
N LYS A 169 14.49 4.27 -9.10
CA LYS A 169 15.79 4.92 -9.30
C LYS A 169 15.68 6.18 -10.16
N HIS A 170 14.81 6.19 -11.16
CA HIS A 170 14.61 7.36 -12.02
C HIS A 170 13.95 8.52 -11.26
N PHE A 171 13.02 8.22 -10.34
CA PHE A 171 12.25 9.23 -9.61
C PHE A 171 12.83 9.59 -8.23
N SER A 172 13.76 8.77 -7.67
CA SER A 172 14.21 8.91 -6.29
C SER A 172 15.49 8.15 -5.98
N ARG A 173 16.10 8.46 -4.82
CA ARG A 173 17.27 7.73 -4.32
C ARG A 173 16.85 6.37 -3.76
N LEU A 174 17.59 5.32 -4.13
CA LEU A 174 17.33 3.94 -3.67
C LEU A 174 17.91 3.61 -2.28
N ASP A 175 18.92 4.40 -1.83
CA ASP A 175 19.57 4.22 -0.51
C ASP A 175 18.67 4.68 0.65
N PHE A 176 17.46 5.05 0.33
CA PHE A 176 16.48 5.61 1.22
C PHE A 176 15.92 4.52 2.16
N SER A 177 15.87 4.80 3.45
CA SER A 177 15.22 3.90 4.40
C SER A 177 13.70 4.06 4.37
N ILE A 178 12.95 2.95 4.39
CA ILE A 178 11.48 2.99 4.40
C ILE A 178 10.91 3.71 5.62
N ILE A 179 11.66 3.82 6.73
CA ILE A 179 11.24 4.56 7.93
C ILE A 179 11.06 6.06 7.66
N ASN A 180 11.72 6.57 6.61
CA ASN A 180 11.63 7.97 6.20
C ASN A 180 10.39 8.26 5.34
N ILE A 181 9.61 7.25 5.00
CA ILE A 181 8.32 7.42 4.32
C ILE A 181 7.30 7.90 5.36
N PRO A 182 6.63 9.03 5.13
CA PRO A 182 5.77 9.68 6.13
C PRO A 182 4.65 8.82 6.70
N TRP A 183 4.19 7.85 5.94
CA TRP A 183 3.09 6.95 6.30
C TRP A 183 3.56 5.61 6.89
N CYS A 184 4.88 5.45 7.07
CA CYS A 184 5.40 4.25 7.71
C CYS A 184 5.06 4.24 9.21
N SER A 185 4.69 3.06 9.74
CA SER A 185 4.32 2.92 11.15
C SER A 185 5.54 3.13 12.06
N LYS A 186 5.29 3.38 13.36
CA LYS A 186 6.35 3.52 14.36
C LYS A 186 7.23 2.26 14.46
N ASN A 187 6.67 1.10 14.15
CA ASN A 187 7.34 -0.21 14.22
C ASN A 187 7.99 -0.61 12.89
N CYS A 188 8.07 0.30 11.93
CA CYS A 188 8.68 0.04 10.64
C CYS A 188 10.18 -0.27 10.82
N PRO A 189 10.67 -1.38 10.28
CA PRO A 189 12.08 -1.71 10.36
C PRO A 189 12.92 -0.70 9.57
N ASN A 190 14.12 -0.41 10.07
CA ASN A 190 15.07 0.46 9.38
C ASN A 190 15.78 -0.33 8.26
N ILE A 191 15.09 -0.58 7.17
CA ILE A 191 15.61 -1.28 5.99
C ILE A 191 15.61 -0.36 4.78
N SER A 192 16.52 -0.61 3.84
CA SER A 192 16.56 0.15 2.59
C SER A 192 15.33 -0.14 1.71
N LEU A 193 14.96 0.80 0.84
CA LEU A 193 13.87 0.62 -0.10
C LEU A 193 14.08 -0.59 -1.02
N ILE A 194 15.33 -0.84 -1.46
CA ILE A 194 15.67 -2.00 -2.27
C ILE A 194 15.37 -3.29 -1.52
N THR A 195 15.85 -3.40 -0.26
CA THR A 195 15.60 -4.59 0.57
C THR A 195 14.11 -4.82 0.76
N PHE A 196 13.34 -3.73 0.96
CA PHE A 196 11.90 -3.80 1.07
C PHE A 196 11.24 -4.31 -0.22
N ILE A 197 11.63 -3.81 -1.39
CA ILE A 197 11.10 -4.29 -2.69
C ILE A 197 11.42 -5.78 -2.89
N CYS A 198 12.63 -6.21 -2.58
CA CYS A 198 13.02 -7.63 -2.64
C CYS A 198 12.19 -8.50 -1.68
N PHE A 199 11.93 -8.00 -0.48
CA PHE A 199 11.07 -8.68 0.50
C PHE A 199 9.62 -8.81 -0.02
N CYS A 200 9.06 -7.77 -0.62
CA CYS A 200 7.75 -7.82 -1.26
C CYS A 200 7.71 -8.89 -2.37
N THR A 201 8.75 -8.95 -3.21
CA THR A 201 8.86 -9.96 -4.27
C THR A 201 8.87 -11.37 -3.70
N PHE A 202 9.59 -11.59 -2.61
CA PHE A 202 9.60 -12.89 -1.92
C PHE A 202 8.21 -13.27 -1.37
N LEU A 203 7.47 -12.32 -0.81
CA LEU A 203 6.10 -12.56 -0.37
C LEU A 203 5.15 -12.87 -1.54
N TYR A 204 5.30 -12.21 -2.68
CA TYR A 204 4.56 -12.58 -3.90
C TYR A 204 4.85 -14.01 -4.34
N TYR A 205 6.11 -14.43 -4.23
CA TYR A 205 6.50 -15.79 -4.58
C TYR A 205 5.80 -16.82 -3.67
N ILE A 206 5.76 -16.59 -2.35
CA ILE A 206 5.03 -17.44 -1.40
C ILE A 206 3.52 -17.44 -1.70
N ALA A 207 2.93 -16.27 -1.89
CA ALA A 207 1.50 -16.13 -2.16
C ALA A 207 1.07 -16.90 -3.41
N SER A 208 1.93 -16.97 -4.43
CA SER A 208 1.64 -17.69 -5.66
C SER A 208 1.47 -19.20 -5.44
N TYR A 209 2.28 -19.81 -4.58
CA TYR A 209 2.13 -21.22 -4.24
C TYR A 209 0.86 -21.50 -3.44
N LEU A 210 0.47 -20.58 -2.55
CA LEU A 210 -0.79 -20.69 -1.82
C LEU A 210 -1.98 -20.64 -2.79
N LEU A 211 -1.94 -19.74 -3.79
CA LEU A 211 -2.98 -19.66 -4.83
C LEU A 211 -3.01 -20.91 -5.72
N CYS A 212 -1.85 -21.44 -6.10
CA CYS A 212 -1.77 -22.73 -6.81
C CYS A 212 -2.36 -23.87 -5.98
N GLY A 213 -2.04 -23.95 -4.69
CA GLY A 213 -2.60 -24.92 -3.78
C GLY A 213 -4.13 -24.81 -3.68
N LEU A 214 -4.65 -23.58 -3.58
CA LEU A 214 -6.08 -23.31 -3.54
C LEU A 214 -6.75 -23.70 -4.86
N SER A 215 -6.15 -23.44 -6.01
CA SER A 215 -6.69 -23.84 -7.32
C SER A 215 -6.83 -25.36 -7.45
N ILE A 216 -5.83 -26.11 -6.98
CA ILE A 216 -5.84 -27.57 -6.97
C ILE A 216 -6.92 -28.12 -6.01
N LEU A 217 -7.11 -27.47 -4.86
CA LEU A 217 -8.18 -27.84 -3.93
C LEU A 217 -9.57 -27.59 -4.52
N LEU A 218 -9.79 -26.41 -5.11
CA LEU A 218 -11.05 -26.04 -5.76
C LEU A 218 -11.42 -27.03 -6.88
N LYS A 219 -10.40 -27.56 -7.57
CA LYS A 219 -10.63 -28.54 -8.63
C LYS A 219 -11.25 -29.84 -8.15
N LYS A 220 -11.13 -30.20 -6.89
CA LYS A 220 -11.83 -31.37 -6.33
C LYS A 220 -13.34 -31.18 -6.25
N PHE A 221 -13.79 -29.92 -6.20
CA PHE A 221 -15.20 -29.58 -6.03
C PHE A 221 -15.81 -29.00 -7.30
N ILE A 222 -15.02 -28.36 -8.14
CA ILE A 222 -15.46 -27.63 -9.32
C ILE A 222 -14.82 -28.28 -10.56
N HIS A 223 -15.63 -28.80 -11.48
CA HIS A 223 -15.14 -29.47 -12.68
C HIS A 223 -14.72 -28.49 -13.79
N SER A 224 -15.38 -27.32 -13.85
CA SER A 224 -15.05 -26.29 -14.87
C SER A 224 -13.83 -25.46 -14.48
N ASN A 225 -12.80 -25.50 -15.31
CA ASN A 225 -11.56 -24.73 -15.10
C ASN A 225 -11.79 -23.23 -15.17
N ILE A 226 -12.66 -22.78 -16.09
CA ILE A 226 -13.02 -21.36 -16.20
C ILE A 226 -13.73 -20.88 -14.94
N PHE A 227 -14.59 -21.71 -14.36
CA PHE A 227 -15.29 -21.35 -13.13
C PHE A 227 -14.32 -21.29 -11.93
N ILE A 228 -13.32 -22.17 -11.85
CA ILE A 228 -12.26 -22.10 -10.84
C ILE A 228 -11.50 -20.78 -10.94
N LEU A 229 -11.10 -20.38 -12.16
CA LEU A 229 -10.41 -19.09 -12.37
C LEU A 229 -11.29 -17.92 -11.98
N LEU A 230 -12.58 -17.94 -12.32
CA LEU A 230 -13.52 -16.90 -11.96
C LEU A 230 -13.66 -16.78 -10.44
N VAL A 231 -13.79 -17.90 -9.73
CA VAL A 231 -13.84 -17.92 -8.26
C VAL A 231 -12.56 -17.37 -7.65
N LEU A 232 -11.38 -17.79 -8.14
CA LEU A 232 -10.10 -17.27 -7.68
C LEU A 232 -9.96 -15.78 -7.97
N PHE A 233 -10.36 -15.33 -9.15
CA PHE A 233 -10.31 -13.94 -9.54
C PHE A 233 -11.21 -13.09 -8.61
N ILE A 234 -12.44 -13.51 -8.38
CA ILE A 234 -13.35 -12.82 -7.45
C ILE A 234 -12.76 -12.79 -6.04
N PHE A 235 -12.25 -13.92 -5.55
CA PHE A 235 -11.70 -14.05 -4.21
C PHE A 235 -10.46 -13.15 -3.99
N VAL A 236 -9.61 -13.00 -4.98
CA VAL A 236 -8.38 -12.18 -4.89
C VAL A 236 -8.65 -10.74 -5.33
N TYR A 237 -9.31 -10.55 -6.47
CA TYR A 237 -9.47 -9.24 -7.09
C TYR A 237 -10.40 -8.31 -6.31
N ILE A 238 -11.54 -8.82 -5.82
CA ILE A 238 -12.50 -7.97 -5.09
C ILE A 238 -11.85 -7.36 -3.84
N PRO A 239 -11.24 -8.12 -2.92
CA PRO A 239 -10.57 -7.52 -1.77
C PRO A 239 -9.44 -6.58 -2.16
N LEU A 240 -8.65 -6.89 -3.21
CA LEU A 240 -7.56 -6.02 -3.65
C LEU A 240 -8.09 -4.71 -4.25
N ALA A 241 -9.14 -4.75 -5.08
CA ALA A 241 -9.70 -3.57 -5.70
C ALA A 241 -10.34 -2.61 -4.66
N PHE A 242 -11.08 -3.15 -3.69
CA PHE A 242 -11.79 -2.34 -2.70
C PHE A 242 -10.98 -2.02 -1.46
N LEU A 243 -10.10 -2.91 -1.03
CA LEU A 243 -9.37 -2.82 0.23
C LEU A 243 -7.85 -2.76 0.06
N GLY A 244 -7.32 -2.93 -1.16
CA GLY A 244 -5.88 -3.02 -1.43
C GLY A 244 -5.07 -1.83 -0.91
N ASN A 245 -5.68 -0.65 -0.84
CA ASN A 245 -5.11 0.57 -0.28
C ASN A 245 -5.66 0.89 1.13
N SER A 246 -6.31 -0.07 1.79
CA SER A 246 -6.86 0.05 3.14
C SER A 246 -6.16 -0.93 4.09
N ILE A 247 -6.09 -0.58 5.39
CA ILE A 247 -5.59 -1.50 6.42
C ILE A 247 -6.48 -2.74 6.56
N HIS A 248 -7.75 -2.64 6.19
CA HIS A 248 -8.68 -3.76 6.29
C HIS A 248 -8.29 -4.96 5.43
N ILE A 249 -7.41 -4.80 4.43
CA ILE A 249 -6.86 -5.91 3.65
C ILE A 249 -6.10 -6.91 4.52
N LEU A 250 -5.57 -6.48 5.67
CA LEU A 250 -4.84 -7.34 6.60
C LEU A 250 -5.73 -8.36 7.31
N TYR A 251 -7.06 -8.20 7.27
CA TYR A 251 -8.01 -9.23 7.72
C TYR A 251 -8.08 -10.43 6.78
N PHE A 252 -7.52 -10.31 5.58
CA PHE A 252 -7.38 -11.40 4.63
C PHE A 252 -5.91 -11.86 4.57
N PRO A 253 -5.45 -12.70 5.52
CA PRO A 253 -4.02 -13.01 5.69
C PRO A 253 -3.39 -13.58 4.42
N PHE A 254 -4.16 -14.33 3.66
CA PHE A 254 -3.73 -14.90 2.40
C PHE A 254 -3.51 -13.85 1.30
N ILE A 255 -4.44 -12.89 1.19
CA ILE A 255 -4.40 -11.82 0.18
C ILE A 255 -3.43 -10.73 0.61
N SER A 256 -3.24 -10.53 1.91
CA SER A 256 -2.35 -9.50 2.44
C SER A 256 -0.88 -9.71 2.03
N PHE A 257 -0.46 -10.93 1.72
CA PHE A 257 0.87 -11.20 1.12
C PHE A 257 1.04 -10.57 -0.27
N LEU A 258 -0.06 -10.26 -0.96
CA LEU A 258 -0.05 -9.54 -2.24
C LEU A 258 0.01 -8.02 -2.07
N VAL A 259 -0.12 -7.51 -0.84
CA VAL A 259 -0.01 -6.08 -0.52
C VAL A 259 0.87 -5.88 0.72
N PRO A 260 2.13 -6.37 0.69
CA PRO A 260 2.98 -6.40 1.88
C PRO A 260 3.31 -5.01 2.43
N GLY A 261 3.28 -3.97 1.60
CA GLY A 261 3.48 -2.58 2.02
C GLY A 261 2.52 -2.13 3.12
N ARG A 262 1.34 -2.73 3.21
CA ARG A 262 0.33 -2.37 4.21
C ARG A 262 0.69 -2.78 5.63
N TYR A 263 1.53 -3.79 5.82
CA TYR A 263 2.05 -4.12 7.15
C TYR A 263 2.89 -2.99 7.75
N PHE A 264 3.51 -2.18 6.88
CA PHE A 264 4.39 -1.09 7.27
C PHE A 264 3.72 0.29 7.16
N ALA A 265 2.58 0.39 6.49
CA ALA A 265 1.85 1.63 6.34
C ALA A 265 1.09 1.99 7.64
N GLY A 266 1.43 3.14 8.22
CA GLY A 266 0.83 3.63 9.46
C GLY A 266 -0.59 4.21 9.33
N TYR A 267 -1.30 3.94 8.25
CA TYR A 267 -2.66 4.44 8.03
C TYR A 267 -3.65 4.03 9.13
N GLY A 268 -3.45 2.85 9.74
CA GLY A 268 -4.35 2.35 10.77
C GLY A 268 -4.18 3.01 12.14
N GLU A 269 -2.97 3.41 12.49
CA GLU A 269 -2.70 4.05 13.79
C GLU A 269 -3.36 5.43 13.88
N LYS A 270 -3.43 6.17 12.74
CA LYS A 270 -4.15 7.46 12.69
C LYS A 270 -5.67 7.30 12.72
N MET A 271 -6.22 6.29 12.04
CA MET A 271 -7.67 6.04 12.08
C MET A 271 -8.16 5.57 13.46
N LEU A 272 -7.34 4.81 14.20
CA LEU A 272 -7.65 4.38 15.58
C LEU A 272 -7.41 5.49 16.59
N GLY A 273 -6.42 6.35 16.40
CA GLY A 273 -6.14 7.52 17.23
C GLY A 273 -7.26 8.58 17.12
N ASP A 274 -7.76 8.83 15.93
CA ASP A 274 -8.86 9.78 15.71
C ASP A 274 -10.22 9.28 16.28
N ARG A 275 -10.39 7.97 16.48
CA ARG A 275 -11.60 7.43 17.17
C ARG A 275 -11.56 7.57 18.70
N LYS A 276 -10.36 7.63 19.29
CA LYS A 276 -10.22 7.84 20.75
C LYS A 276 -10.34 9.30 21.18
N SER A 277 -10.26 10.24 20.26
CA SER A 277 -10.43 11.67 20.56
C SER A 277 -11.87 12.19 20.37
N VAL A 278 -12.83 11.31 20.11
CA VAL A 278 -14.26 11.63 19.89
C VAL A 278 -15.15 10.91 20.92
N VAL A 279 -14.59 10.56 22.09
CA VAL A 279 -15.39 10.12 23.25
C VAL A 279 -15.11 11.06 24.41
#